data_b8c368c728eaa8fab18c29e83b468f6b
#
_entry.id   b8c368c728eaa8fab18c29e83b468f6b
#
_cell.length_a   1.000
_cell.length_b   1.000
_cell.length_c   1.000
_cell.angle_alpha   90.00
_cell.angle_beta   90.00
_cell.angle_gamma   90.00
#
_symmetry.space_group_name_H-M   'P 1'
#
loop_
_entity.id
_entity.type
_entity.pdbx_description
1 polymer ?
#
loop_
_entity_poly.entity_id
_entity_poly.type
_entity_poly.pdbx_seq_one_letter_code
_entity_poly.pdbx_strand_id
1 'polypeptide(L)'
;MPAIISIVDVAKTYATGFQALKQVNLDIRRGEIFALLGPNGAGKTTLINVVCGIVRASAGKVSVDGHDNVTAWRAARALIGLVPQELTTDAFETVWATVSFSRGLFGYGPNPGHIEKVLKALSLWDKRNNKIMTLSGGMKRRVLIAKALSHEPRILFLDEPTAGVDVELRRDMWQLVRDLRETGVTIILTTHYIEEAEEMADRIGVISKGELILVEEKAELMRKLGRKQLTLQLHHKLQDIPAA
;
A
#
# COMPACT_ATOMS: atom_id res chain seq x y z
N MET A 1 -6.58 -7.23 18.82
CA MET A 1 -7.57 -6.38 18.10
C MET A 1 -8.20 -7.22 17.01
N PRO A 2 -9.49 -7.08 16.70
CA PRO A 2 -10.10 -7.85 15.61
C PRO A 2 -9.46 -7.49 14.27
N ALA A 3 -9.32 -8.49 13.39
CA ALA A 3 -8.81 -8.29 12.04
C ALA A 3 -9.78 -7.42 11.22
N ILE A 4 -9.26 -6.43 10.49
CA ILE A 4 -10.05 -5.66 9.51
C ILE A 4 -10.07 -6.34 8.15
N ILE A 5 -9.02 -7.11 7.83
CA ILE A 5 -8.97 -8.01 6.68
C ILE A 5 -8.60 -9.38 7.18
N SER A 6 -9.36 -10.40 6.78
CA SER A 6 -9.05 -11.81 7.04
C SER A 6 -9.01 -12.56 5.71
N ILE A 7 -7.91 -13.24 5.47
CA ILE A 7 -7.61 -14.04 4.28
C ILE A 7 -7.41 -15.47 4.74
N VAL A 8 -8.24 -16.39 4.26
CA VAL A 8 -8.23 -17.80 4.70
C VAL A 8 -8.09 -18.71 3.49
N ASP A 9 -7.00 -19.47 3.45
CA ASP A 9 -6.67 -20.48 2.42
C ASP A 9 -6.79 -19.97 0.98
N VAL A 10 -6.46 -18.69 0.76
CA VAL A 10 -6.60 -18.06 -0.54
C VAL A 10 -5.56 -18.61 -1.52
N ALA A 11 -6.05 -19.17 -2.62
CA ALA A 11 -5.26 -19.59 -3.76
C ALA A 11 -5.72 -18.91 -5.04
N LYS A 12 -4.78 -18.68 -5.96
CA LYS A 12 -5.08 -18.15 -7.30
C LYS A 12 -4.26 -18.85 -8.37
N THR A 13 -4.96 -19.52 -9.26
CA THR A 13 -4.41 -20.08 -10.50
C THR A 13 -5.06 -19.37 -11.69
N TYR A 14 -4.27 -18.86 -12.61
CA TYR A 14 -4.73 -18.24 -13.85
C TYR A 14 -5.03 -19.28 -14.93
N ALA A 15 -5.74 -18.88 -15.98
CA ALA A 15 -6.12 -19.79 -17.08
C ALA A 15 -4.91 -20.43 -17.79
N THR A 16 -3.73 -19.81 -17.70
CA THR A 16 -2.46 -20.34 -18.22
C THR A 16 -1.88 -21.50 -17.40
N GLY A 17 -2.52 -21.88 -16.28
CA GLY A 17 -2.00 -22.85 -15.32
C GLY A 17 -1.03 -22.24 -14.29
N PHE A 18 -0.65 -20.97 -14.43
CA PHE A 18 0.25 -20.30 -13.49
C PHE A 18 -0.43 -20.08 -12.12
N GLN A 19 0.11 -20.70 -11.08
CA GLN A 19 -0.34 -20.54 -9.70
C GLN A 19 0.35 -19.36 -9.05
N ALA A 20 -0.36 -18.23 -8.96
CA ALA A 20 0.16 -16.97 -8.43
C ALA A 20 0.06 -16.88 -6.90
N LEU A 21 -0.91 -17.58 -6.27
CA LEU A 21 -1.06 -17.65 -4.82
C LEU A 21 -1.36 -19.10 -4.40
N LYS A 22 -0.77 -19.54 -3.27
CA LYS A 22 -0.85 -20.89 -2.75
C LYS A 22 -1.24 -20.85 -1.26
N GLN A 23 -2.53 -21.07 -0.97
CA GLN A 23 -3.07 -21.17 0.38
C GLN A 23 -2.61 -20.05 1.34
N VAL A 24 -2.74 -18.81 0.90
CA VAL A 24 -2.35 -17.65 1.72
C VAL A 24 -3.32 -17.48 2.87
N ASN A 25 -2.79 -17.42 4.10
CA ASN A 25 -3.51 -17.12 5.32
C ASN A 25 -2.91 -15.86 5.96
N LEU A 26 -3.73 -14.81 6.15
CA LEU A 26 -3.26 -13.53 6.66
C LEU A 26 -4.39 -12.74 7.31
N ASP A 27 -4.15 -12.28 8.55
CA ASP A 27 -5.00 -11.31 9.21
C ASP A 27 -4.28 -9.96 9.34
N ILE A 28 -4.95 -8.88 8.91
CA ILE A 28 -4.47 -7.51 9.04
C ILE A 28 -5.30 -6.81 10.10
N ARG A 29 -4.62 -6.16 11.05
CA ARG A 29 -5.26 -5.48 12.19
C ARG A 29 -5.74 -4.09 11.81
N ARG A 30 -6.76 -3.62 12.48
CA ARG A 30 -7.28 -2.26 12.29
C ARG A 30 -6.26 -1.21 12.73
N GLY A 31 -6.04 -0.20 11.88
CA GLY A 31 -5.18 0.96 12.18
C GLY A 31 -3.68 0.67 12.13
N GLU A 32 -3.25 -0.54 11.67
CA GLU A 32 -1.83 -0.81 11.46
C GLU A 32 -1.37 -0.38 10.05
N ILE A 33 -0.07 -0.17 9.92
CA ILE A 33 0.63 -0.18 8.63
C ILE A 33 1.21 -1.58 8.44
N PHE A 34 0.67 -2.33 7.49
CA PHE A 34 1.15 -3.67 7.13
C PHE A 34 1.94 -3.62 5.83
N ALA A 35 3.21 -4.03 5.86
CA ALA A 35 4.03 -4.15 4.65
C ALA A 35 4.06 -5.59 4.14
N LEU A 36 3.72 -5.79 2.88
CA LEU A 36 3.91 -7.06 2.18
C LEU A 36 5.20 -7.01 1.37
N LEU A 37 6.25 -7.62 1.90
CA LEU A 37 7.60 -7.64 1.34
C LEU A 37 7.80 -8.88 0.47
N GLY A 38 8.38 -8.69 -0.72
CA GLY A 38 8.75 -9.81 -1.58
C GLY A 38 9.25 -9.37 -2.94
N PRO A 39 9.97 -10.24 -3.66
CA PRO A 39 10.49 -9.93 -5.00
C PRO A 39 9.37 -9.71 -6.03
N ASN A 40 9.75 -9.16 -7.19
CA ASN A 40 8.83 -9.05 -8.31
C ASN A 40 8.33 -10.45 -8.73
N GLY A 41 7.03 -10.56 -9.02
CA GLY A 41 6.39 -11.84 -9.34
C GLY A 41 6.10 -12.75 -8.13
N ALA A 42 6.36 -12.31 -6.89
CA ALA A 42 6.07 -13.09 -5.69
C ALA A 42 4.58 -13.32 -5.40
N GLY A 43 3.68 -12.55 -6.05
CA GLY A 43 2.22 -12.62 -5.85
C GLY A 43 1.62 -11.42 -5.11
N LYS A 44 2.41 -10.38 -4.76
CA LYS A 44 1.95 -9.19 -4.01
C LYS A 44 0.74 -8.51 -4.64
N THR A 45 0.86 -8.06 -5.89
CA THR A 45 -0.22 -7.40 -6.64
C THR A 45 -1.40 -8.33 -6.85
N THR A 46 -1.16 -9.64 -7.06
CA THR A 46 -2.26 -10.63 -7.16
C THR A 46 -3.05 -10.72 -5.86
N LEU A 47 -2.37 -10.73 -4.70
CA LEU A 47 -3.04 -10.77 -3.41
C LEU A 47 -3.87 -9.50 -3.17
N ILE A 48 -3.31 -8.32 -3.42
CA ILE A 48 -4.05 -7.05 -3.38
C ILE A 48 -5.30 -7.12 -4.27
N ASN A 49 -5.14 -7.53 -5.53
CA ASN A 49 -6.24 -7.59 -6.49
C ASN A 49 -7.33 -8.58 -6.07
N VAL A 50 -6.97 -9.68 -5.41
CA VAL A 50 -7.93 -10.62 -4.83
C VAL A 50 -8.68 -9.97 -3.66
N VAL A 51 -8.00 -9.32 -2.73
CA VAL A 51 -8.63 -8.65 -1.57
C VAL A 51 -9.56 -7.52 -2.04
N CYS A 52 -9.11 -6.69 -2.99
CA CYS A 52 -9.91 -5.61 -3.58
C CYS A 52 -11.06 -6.12 -4.48
N GLY A 53 -11.15 -7.43 -4.71
CA GLY A 53 -12.20 -8.05 -5.55
C GLY A 53 -12.06 -7.73 -7.04
N ILE A 54 -10.89 -7.29 -7.52
CA ILE A 54 -10.57 -7.08 -8.94
C ILE A 54 -10.35 -8.44 -9.62
N VAL A 55 -9.66 -9.35 -8.92
CA VAL A 55 -9.41 -10.72 -9.38
C VAL A 55 -10.10 -11.68 -8.41
N ARG A 56 -10.86 -12.64 -8.95
CA ARG A 56 -11.50 -13.67 -8.14
C ARG A 56 -10.48 -14.73 -7.73
N ALA A 57 -10.45 -15.09 -6.45
CA ALA A 57 -9.68 -16.22 -5.94
C ALA A 57 -10.14 -17.55 -6.62
N SER A 58 -9.23 -18.49 -6.77
CA SER A 58 -9.55 -19.85 -7.23
C SER A 58 -10.05 -20.72 -6.08
N ALA A 59 -9.59 -20.45 -4.86
CA ALA A 59 -10.03 -21.09 -3.62
C ALA A 59 -9.82 -20.14 -2.42
N GLY A 60 -10.41 -20.49 -1.28
CA GLY A 60 -10.33 -19.72 -0.05
C GLY A 60 -11.35 -18.58 0.04
N LYS A 61 -11.23 -17.78 1.09
CA LYS A 61 -12.16 -16.68 1.40
C LYS A 61 -11.41 -15.44 1.83
N VAL A 62 -11.98 -14.26 1.51
CA VAL A 62 -11.50 -12.96 1.98
C VAL A 62 -12.66 -12.22 2.62
N SER A 63 -12.46 -11.73 3.82
CA SER A 63 -13.39 -10.86 4.52
C SER A 63 -12.74 -9.50 4.77
N VAL A 64 -13.48 -8.42 4.51
CA VAL A 64 -13.09 -7.03 4.71
C VAL A 64 -14.08 -6.40 5.68
N ASP A 65 -13.63 -6.09 6.89
CA ASP A 65 -14.47 -5.57 7.99
C ASP A 65 -15.77 -6.37 8.19
N GLY A 66 -15.65 -7.72 8.15
CA GLY A 66 -16.76 -8.66 8.27
C GLY A 66 -17.56 -8.91 6.99
N HIS A 67 -17.27 -8.20 5.90
CA HIS A 67 -17.94 -8.38 4.60
C HIS A 67 -17.15 -9.34 3.71
N ASP A 68 -17.77 -10.44 3.28
CA ASP A 68 -17.19 -11.34 2.27
C ASP A 68 -17.03 -10.58 0.94
N ASN A 69 -15.83 -10.59 0.36
CA ASN A 69 -15.48 -9.78 -0.81
C ASN A 69 -16.11 -10.27 -2.12
N VAL A 70 -16.79 -11.43 -2.11
CA VAL A 70 -17.50 -11.99 -3.27
C VAL A 70 -19.01 -11.76 -3.12
N THR A 71 -19.60 -12.17 -2.00
CA THR A 71 -21.05 -12.11 -1.79
C THR A 71 -21.53 -10.72 -1.35
N ALA A 72 -20.71 -9.99 -0.56
CA ALA A 72 -20.97 -8.63 -0.09
C ALA A 72 -20.01 -7.61 -0.74
N TRP A 73 -19.63 -7.80 -2.00
CA TRP A 73 -18.57 -7.07 -2.68
C TRP A 73 -18.73 -5.53 -2.68
N ARG A 74 -19.97 -5.01 -2.75
CA ARG A 74 -20.21 -3.55 -2.69
C ARG A 74 -19.81 -2.97 -1.35
N ALA A 75 -20.20 -3.63 -0.26
CA ALA A 75 -19.85 -3.20 1.10
C ALA A 75 -18.35 -3.32 1.35
N ALA A 76 -17.73 -4.43 0.95
CA ALA A 76 -16.29 -4.62 1.07
C ALA A 76 -15.49 -3.57 0.28
N ARG A 77 -15.83 -3.31 -0.98
CA ARG A 77 -15.12 -2.33 -1.83
C ARG A 77 -15.32 -0.89 -1.37
N ALA A 78 -16.47 -0.53 -0.81
CA ALA A 78 -16.72 0.80 -0.27
C ALA A 78 -15.76 1.16 0.88
N LEU A 79 -15.14 0.16 1.53
CA LEU A 79 -14.19 0.34 2.61
C LEU A 79 -12.75 0.44 2.14
N ILE A 80 -12.48 0.19 0.85
CA ILE A 80 -11.12 0.06 0.29
C ILE A 80 -10.81 1.20 -0.66
N GLY A 81 -9.70 1.89 -0.43
CA GLY A 81 -9.00 2.70 -1.42
C GLY A 81 -7.82 1.92 -2.00
N LEU A 82 -7.63 1.96 -3.30
CA LEU A 82 -6.50 1.31 -3.98
C LEU A 82 -5.71 2.32 -4.80
N VAL A 83 -4.41 2.35 -4.57
CA VAL A 83 -3.43 3.10 -5.38
C VAL A 83 -2.57 2.08 -6.11
N PRO A 84 -2.73 1.90 -7.42
CA PRO A 84 -1.94 0.97 -8.20
C PRO A 84 -0.51 1.46 -8.40
N GLN A 85 0.37 0.55 -8.79
CA GLN A 85 1.76 0.85 -9.10
C GLN A 85 1.88 1.84 -10.28
N GLU A 86 1.08 1.66 -11.33
CA GLU A 86 1.10 2.52 -12.52
C GLU A 86 0.33 3.82 -12.30
N LEU A 87 0.90 4.93 -12.83
CA LEU A 87 0.30 6.26 -12.75
C LEU A 87 -0.77 6.47 -13.86
N THR A 88 -1.84 5.70 -13.80
CA THR A 88 -2.95 5.81 -14.76
C THR A 88 -4.01 6.80 -14.27
N THR A 89 -4.05 7.98 -14.89
CA THR A 89 -5.10 9.00 -14.65
C THR A 89 -5.48 9.66 -15.97
N ASP A 90 -6.66 10.27 -16.03
CA ASP A 90 -6.98 11.15 -17.14
C ASP A 90 -6.09 12.42 -17.09
N ALA A 91 -5.19 12.50 -18.07
CA ALA A 91 -4.16 13.54 -18.11
C ALA A 91 -4.73 14.95 -18.33
N PHE A 92 -5.89 15.07 -18.96
CA PHE A 92 -6.50 16.34 -19.40
C PHE A 92 -7.44 16.95 -18.35
N GLU A 93 -7.88 16.16 -17.39
CA GLU A 93 -8.74 16.60 -16.29
C GLU A 93 -7.97 17.35 -15.21
N THR A 94 -8.70 18.18 -14.44
CA THR A 94 -8.12 18.85 -13.27
C THR A 94 -8.06 17.89 -12.08
N VAL A 95 -7.16 18.19 -11.13
CA VAL A 95 -7.05 17.43 -9.87
C VAL A 95 -8.40 17.37 -9.15
N TRP A 96 -9.08 18.54 -9.03
CA TRP A 96 -10.38 18.63 -8.36
C TRP A 96 -11.45 17.78 -9.05
N ALA A 97 -11.58 17.90 -10.37
CA ALA A 97 -12.58 17.15 -11.13
C ALA A 97 -12.36 15.63 -10.99
N THR A 98 -11.10 15.19 -11.13
CA THR A 98 -10.73 13.77 -11.04
C THR A 98 -11.04 13.18 -9.67
N VAL A 99 -10.70 13.87 -8.57
CA VAL A 99 -10.93 13.37 -7.20
C VAL A 99 -12.41 13.40 -6.88
N SER A 100 -13.14 14.46 -7.28
CA SER A 100 -14.59 14.56 -7.08
C SER A 100 -15.35 13.49 -7.87
N PHE A 101 -14.97 13.25 -9.12
CA PHE A 101 -15.55 12.19 -9.95
C PHE A 101 -15.34 10.80 -9.33
N SER A 102 -14.13 10.55 -8.80
CA SER A 102 -13.80 9.27 -8.15
C SER A 102 -14.76 8.98 -6.98
N ARG A 103 -15.12 9.98 -6.17
CA ARG A 103 -16.12 9.83 -5.10
C ARG A 103 -17.48 9.37 -5.64
N GLY A 104 -17.92 9.99 -6.76
CA GLY A 104 -19.18 9.65 -7.42
C GLY A 104 -19.23 8.19 -7.91
N LEU A 105 -18.11 7.63 -8.36
CA LEU A 105 -18.04 6.22 -8.80
C LEU A 105 -18.36 5.22 -7.67
N PHE A 106 -18.14 5.60 -6.41
CA PHE A 106 -18.51 4.81 -5.24
C PHE A 106 -19.95 5.06 -4.76
N GLY A 107 -20.73 5.86 -5.50
CA GLY A 107 -22.12 6.19 -5.17
C GLY A 107 -22.29 7.25 -4.08
N TYR A 108 -21.23 7.95 -3.70
CA TYR A 108 -21.29 9.02 -2.71
C TYR A 108 -21.62 10.36 -3.37
N GLY A 109 -22.50 11.14 -2.74
CA GLY A 109 -22.83 12.50 -3.16
C GLY A 109 -21.62 13.44 -3.04
N PRO A 110 -21.70 14.64 -3.67
CA PRO A 110 -20.67 15.66 -3.58
C PRO A 110 -20.36 16.03 -2.11
N ASN A 111 -19.09 16.07 -1.76
CA ASN A 111 -18.60 16.55 -0.46
C ASN A 111 -17.34 17.41 -0.66
N PRO A 112 -17.53 18.70 -1.07
CA PRO A 112 -16.40 19.60 -1.32
C PRO A 112 -15.48 19.76 -0.11
N GLY A 113 -16.05 19.80 1.10
CA GLY A 113 -15.26 19.95 2.32
C GLY A 113 -14.34 18.76 2.61
N HIS A 114 -14.79 17.53 2.32
CA HIS A 114 -13.93 16.35 2.43
C HIS A 114 -12.84 16.37 1.37
N ILE A 115 -13.17 16.64 0.10
CA ILE A 115 -12.19 16.72 -0.99
C ILE A 115 -11.14 17.80 -0.70
N GLU A 116 -11.56 18.97 -0.17
CA GLU A 116 -10.63 20.02 0.26
C GLU A 116 -9.65 19.52 1.32
N LYS A 117 -10.16 18.83 2.38
CA LYS A 117 -9.33 18.25 3.44
C LYS A 117 -8.30 17.26 2.85
N VAL A 118 -8.75 16.36 1.98
CA VAL A 118 -7.87 15.38 1.33
C VAL A 118 -6.79 16.07 0.50
N LEU A 119 -7.15 17.05 -0.33
CA LEU A 119 -6.19 17.76 -1.17
C LEU A 119 -5.21 18.60 -0.35
N LYS A 120 -5.64 19.20 0.78
CA LYS A 120 -4.74 19.92 1.69
C LYS A 120 -3.75 18.96 2.36
N ALA A 121 -4.23 17.84 2.90
CA ALA A 121 -3.39 16.82 3.53
C ALA A 121 -2.31 16.27 2.57
N LEU A 122 -2.62 16.22 1.27
CA LEU A 122 -1.72 15.75 0.22
C LEU A 122 -0.89 16.88 -0.45
N SER A 123 -0.94 18.12 0.07
CA SER A 123 -0.27 19.30 -0.50
C SER A 123 -0.63 19.53 -1.99
N LEU A 124 -1.87 19.26 -2.35
CA LEU A 124 -2.40 19.42 -3.71
C LEU A 124 -3.42 20.57 -3.84
N TRP A 125 -3.77 21.25 -2.72
CA TRP A 125 -4.83 22.25 -2.73
C TRP A 125 -4.57 23.40 -3.70
N ASP A 126 -3.34 23.92 -3.73
CA ASP A 126 -2.97 25.02 -4.64
C ASP A 126 -2.94 24.60 -6.11
N LYS A 127 -2.86 23.29 -6.36
CA LYS A 127 -2.87 22.70 -7.70
C LYS A 127 -4.21 22.10 -8.10
N ARG A 128 -5.28 22.30 -7.30
CA ARG A 128 -6.60 21.67 -7.54
C ARG A 128 -7.21 21.95 -8.91
N ASN A 129 -6.92 23.12 -9.48
CA ASN A 129 -7.42 23.53 -10.80
C ASN A 129 -6.43 23.23 -11.93
N ASN A 130 -5.25 22.72 -11.63
CA ASN A 130 -4.26 22.34 -12.64
C ASN A 130 -4.67 21.03 -13.32
N LYS A 131 -4.37 20.91 -14.62
CA LYS A 131 -4.49 19.65 -15.34
C LYS A 131 -3.44 18.66 -14.85
N ILE A 132 -3.80 17.39 -14.72
CA ILE A 132 -2.92 16.34 -14.17
C ILE A 132 -1.66 16.18 -15.03
N MET A 133 -1.75 16.38 -16.35
CA MET A 133 -0.58 16.30 -17.24
C MET A 133 0.54 17.28 -16.85
N THR A 134 0.21 18.43 -16.26
CA THR A 134 1.19 19.47 -15.87
C THR A 134 1.89 19.21 -14.52
N LEU A 135 1.52 18.16 -13.82
CA LEU A 135 2.06 17.83 -12.50
C LEU A 135 3.32 16.98 -12.62
N SER A 136 4.20 17.09 -11.61
CA SER A 136 5.34 16.18 -11.45
C SER A 136 4.89 14.74 -11.16
N GLY A 137 5.77 13.76 -11.32
CA GLY A 137 5.48 12.35 -11.02
C GLY A 137 5.01 12.14 -9.59
N GLY A 138 5.67 12.76 -8.60
CA GLY A 138 5.27 12.71 -7.19
C GLY A 138 3.89 13.33 -6.94
N MET A 139 3.58 14.47 -7.59
CA MET A 139 2.25 15.07 -7.50
C MET A 139 1.17 14.18 -8.13
N LYS A 140 1.45 13.55 -9.28
CA LYS A 140 0.53 12.57 -9.89
C LYS A 140 0.26 11.40 -8.96
N ARG A 141 1.28 10.90 -8.25
CA ARG A 141 1.12 9.84 -7.24
C ARG A 141 0.20 10.30 -6.11
N ARG A 142 0.38 11.53 -5.61
CA ARG A 142 -0.51 12.12 -4.58
C ARG A 142 -1.95 12.27 -5.09
N VAL A 143 -2.17 12.57 -6.37
CA VAL A 143 -3.52 12.59 -6.98
C VAL A 143 -4.17 11.20 -6.95
N LEU A 144 -3.42 10.12 -7.24
CA LEU A 144 -3.96 8.75 -7.11
C LEU A 144 -4.36 8.43 -5.66
N ILE A 145 -3.56 8.87 -4.68
CA ILE A 145 -3.92 8.72 -3.27
C ILE A 145 -5.18 9.53 -2.95
N ALA A 146 -5.29 10.77 -3.44
CA ALA A 146 -6.49 11.59 -3.26
C ALA A 146 -7.74 10.91 -3.84
N LYS A 147 -7.63 10.30 -5.03
CA LYS A 147 -8.71 9.50 -5.63
C LYS A 147 -9.12 8.34 -4.73
N ALA A 148 -8.12 7.59 -4.22
CA ALA A 148 -8.36 6.46 -3.35
C ALA A 148 -9.00 6.85 -2.01
N LEU A 149 -8.74 8.06 -1.50
CA LEU A 149 -9.31 8.60 -0.25
C LEU A 149 -10.64 9.35 -0.45
N SER A 150 -11.06 9.61 -1.69
CA SER A 150 -12.20 10.47 -2.00
C SER A 150 -13.53 10.00 -1.40
N HIS A 151 -13.71 8.69 -1.22
CA HIS A 151 -14.91 8.05 -0.71
C HIS A 151 -14.81 7.64 0.78
N GLU A 152 -13.80 8.17 1.51
CA GLU A 152 -13.60 7.96 2.95
C GLU A 152 -13.37 6.48 3.33
N PRO A 153 -12.44 5.76 2.66
CA PRO A 153 -12.19 4.35 2.94
C PRO A 153 -11.57 4.17 4.33
N ARG A 154 -11.78 2.99 4.93
CA ARG A 154 -11.12 2.58 6.18
C ARG A 154 -9.78 1.88 5.95
N ILE A 155 -9.55 1.43 4.71
CA ILE A 155 -8.41 0.64 4.30
C ILE A 155 -7.82 1.25 3.03
N LEU A 156 -6.51 1.46 3.01
CA LEU A 156 -5.79 1.98 1.86
C LEU A 156 -4.71 0.98 1.42
N PHE A 157 -4.81 0.50 0.20
CA PHE A 157 -3.77 -0.28 -0.45
C PHE A 157 -2.87 0.62 -1.30
N LEU A 158 -1.56 0.47 -1.12
CA LEU A 158 -0.52 1.16 -1.87
C LEU A 158 0.38 0.10 -2.54
N ASP A 159 0.21 -0.10 -3.84
CA ASP A 159 1.03 -1.08 -4.57
C ASP A 159 2.33 -0.42 -5.04
N GLU A 160 3.46 -0.79 -4.41
CA GLU A 160 4.80 -0.24 -4.64
C GLU A 160 4.84 1.30 -4.70
N PRO A 161 4.43 2.01 -3.62
CA PRO A 161 4.17 3.45 -3.66
C PRO A 161 5.40 4.30 -3.97
N THR A 162 6.60 3.77 -3.81
CA THR A 162 7.88 4.47 -4.00
C THR A 162 8.69 3.92 -5.17
N ALA A 163 8.11 3.02 -5.98
CA ALA A 163 8.80 2.49 -7.15
C ALA A 163 9.14 3.60 -8.15
N GLY A 164 10.43 3.67 -8.53
CA GLY A 164 10.91 4.63 -9.52
C GLY A 164 10.96 6.09 -9.06
N VAL A 165 10.84 6.37 -7.75
CA VAL A 165 11.00 7.72 -7.20
C VAL A 165 12.37 7.90 -6.55
N ASP A 166 12.87 9.12 -6.55
CA ASP A 166 14.13 9.48 -5.89
C ASP A 166 14.02 9.43 -4.34
N VAL A 167 15.15 9.56 -3.67
CA VAL A 167 15.25 9.42 -2.20
C VAL A 167 14.43 10.47 -1.45
N GLU A 168 14.36 11.70 -1.95
CA GLU A 168 13.64 12.79 -1.30
C GLU A 168 12.12 12.58 -1.40
N LEU A 169 11.62 12.30 -2.59
CA LEU A 169 10.20 11.97 -2.81
C LEU A 169 9.77 10.71 -2.04
N ARG A 170 10.68 9.75 -1.84
CA ARG A 170 10.43 8.55 -1.04
C ARG A 170 10.19 8.92 0.43
N ARG A 171 11.01 9.78 1.03
CA ARG A 171 10.83 10.26 2.40
C ARG A 171 9.52 11.02 2.59
N ASP A 172 9.16 11.87 1.63
CA ASP A 172 7.88 12.57 1.62
C ASP A 172 6.70 11.60 1.60
N MET A 173 6.79 10.52 0.80
CA MET A 173 5.77 9.47 0.75
C MET A 173 5.66 8.71 2.08
N TRP A 174 6.78 8.43 2.74
CA TRP A 174 6.79 7.77 4.05
C TRP A 174 6.13 8.65 5.12
N GLN A 175 6.41 9.95 5.11
CA GLN A 175 5.74 10.87 6.03
C GLN A 175 4.24 10.92 5.77
N LEU A 176 3.84 11.01 4.50
CA LEU A 176 2.43 11.00 4.11
C LEU A 176 1.69 9.73 4.58
N VAL A 177 2.32 8.56 4.46
CA VAL A 177 1.74 7.29 4.93
C VAL A 177 1.55 7.29 6.45
N ARG A 178 2.52 7.83 7.21
CA ARG A 178 2.39 8.00 8.66
C ARG A 178 1.24 8.94 9.02
N ASP A 179 1.16 10.09 8.37
CA ASP A 179 0.11 11.09 8.61
C ASP A 179 -1.29 10.51 8.32
N LEU A 180 -1.43 9.72 7.25
CA LEU A 180 -2.69 9.02 6.93
C LEU A 180 -3.07 7.97 7.97
N ARG A 181 -2.10 7.23 8.52
CA ARG A 181 -2.34 6.29 9.62
C ARG A 181 -2.90 7.01 10.86
N GLU A 182 -2.38 8.19 11.20
CA GLU A 182 -2.87 9.00 12.33
C GLU A 182 -4.34 9.39 12.19
N THR A 183 -4.88 9.40 10.97
CA THR A 183 -6.33 9.59 10.73
C THR A 183 -7.18 8.35 11.01
N GLY A 184 -6.56 7.22 11.40
CA GLY A 184 -7.23 5.95 11.71
C GLY A 184 -7.42 5.01 10.52
N VAL A 185 -6.85 5.34 9.35
CA VAL A 185 -6.87 4.47 8.16
C VAL A 185 -5.90 3.31 8.35
N THR A 186 -6.33 2.09 8.06
CA THR A 186 -5.45 0.92 7.97
C THR A 186 -4.74 0.93 6.63
N ILE A 187 -3.42 0.80 6.62
CA ILE A 187 -2.63 0.91 5.40
C ILE A 187 -1.95 -0.41 5.10
N ILE A 188 -2.08 -0.88 3.88
CA ILE A 188 -1.37 -2.04 3.35
C ILE A 188 -0.50 -1.57 2.20
N LEU A 189 0.79 -1.74 2.30
CA LEU A 189 1.71 -1.42 1.22
C LEU A 189 2.47 -2.66 0.76
N THR A 190 2.78 -2.70 -0.53
CA THR A 190 3.70 -3.68 -1.07
C THR A 190 5.04 -3.02 -1.37
N THR A 191 6.11 -3.75 -1.16
CA THR A 191 7.46 -3.31 -1.52
C THR A 191 8.36 -4.51 -1.77
N HIS A 192 9.47 -4.29 -2.47
CA HIS A 192 10.58 -5.23 -2.57
C HIS A 192 11.83 -4.71 -1.86
N TYR A 193 11.74 -3.54 -1.21
CA TYR A 193 12.80 -2.93 -0.41
C TYR A 193 12.53 -3.14 1.09
N ILE A 194 13.49 -3.78 1.77
CA ILE A 194 13.36 -4.03 3.20
C ILE A 194 13.40 -2.73 4.02
N GLU A 195 14.16 -1.75 3.55
CA GLU A 195 14.29 -0.44 4.20
C GLU A 195 12.95 0.29 4.28
N GLU A 196 12.10 0.14 3.27
CA GLU A 196 10.76 0.74 3.27
C GLU A 196 9.84 0.08 4.30
N ALA A 197 9.88 -1.25 4.38
CA ALA A 197 9.13 -1.99 5.38
C ALA A 197 9.63 -1.66 6.79
N GLU A 198 10.95 -1.54 6.98
CA GLU A 198 11.58 -1.14 8.24
C GLU A 198 11.15 0.27 8.67
N GLU A 199 11.07 1.22 7.74
CA GLU A 199 10.75 2.61 8.06
C GLU A 199 9.28 2.82 8.40
N MET A 200 8.37 2.17 7.68
CA MET A 200 6.94 2.49 7.74
C MET A 200 6.09 1.49 8.50
N ALA A 201 6.38 0.19 8.43
CA ALA A 201 5.46 -0.83 8.87
C ALA A 201 5.44 -1.03 10.38
N ASP A 202 4.28 -1.44 10.91
CA ASP A 202 4.13 -2.02 12.25
C ASP A 202 4.42 -3.53 12.19
N ARG A 203 3.87 -4.21 11.18
CA ARG A 203 4.07 -5.63 10.89
C ARG A 203 4.45 -5.85 9.44
N ILE A 204 5.22 -6.90 9.21
CA ILE A 204 5.74 -7.25 7.89
C ILE A 204 5.36 -8.70 7.59
N GLY A 205 4.73 -8.89 6.42
CA GLY A 205 4.54 -10.20 5.81
C GLY A 205 5.55 -10.40 4.69
N VAL A 206 6.23 -11.52 4.66
CA VAL A 206 7.15 -11.88 3.57
C VAL A 206 6.47 -12.90 2.67
N ILE A 207 6.35 -12.55 1.38
CA ILE A 207 5.76 -13.43 0.37
C ILE A 207 6.80 -13.81 -0.68
N SER A 208 6.84 -15.07 -1.06
CA SER A 208 7.71 -15.59 -2.12
C SER A 208 7.00 -16.72 -2.89
N LYS A 209 7.06 -16.69 -4.21
CA LYS A 209 6.50 -17.72 -5.11
C LYS A 209 5.03 -18.08 -4.79
N GLY A 210 4.24 -17.06 -4.40
CA GLY A 210 2.82 -17.21 -4.08
C GLY A 210 2.51 -17.73 -2.68
N GLU A 211 3.51 -17.91 -1.83
CA GLU A 211 3.38 -18.40 -0.45
C GLU A 211 3.75 -17.29 0.53
N LEU A 212 2.96 -17.12 1.59
CA LEU A 212 3.28 -16.25 2.71
C LEU A 212 4.23 -17.02 3.64
N ILE A 213 5.51 -16.60 3.67
CA ILE A 213 6.58 -17.31 4.38
C ILE A 213 6.54 -17.02 5.88
N LEU A 214 6.26 -15.76 6.23
CA LEU A 214 6.17 -15.33 7.63
C LEU A 214 5.36 -14.04 7.74
N VAL A 215 4.82 -13.79 8.94
CA VAL A 215 4.21 -12.52 9.35
C VAL A 215 4.68 -12.21 10.74
N GLU A 216 5.36 -11.08 10.92
CA GLU A 216 5.95 -10.70 12.20
C GLU A 216 5.82 -9.21 12.49
N GLU A 217 5.92 -8.86 13.77
CA GLU A 217 6.15 -7.48 14.19
C GLU A 217 7.49 -7.00 13.61
N LYS A 218 7.53 -5.76 13.15
CA LYS A 218 8.75 -5.17 12.56
C LYS A 218 10.00 -5.39 13.44
N ALA A 219 9.87 -5.09 14.74
CA ALA A 219 10.99 -5.20 15.67
C ALA A 219 11.54 -6.63 15.78
N GLU A 220 10.66 -7.63 15.73
CA GLU A 220 11.03 -9.05 15.77
C GLU A 220 11.78 -9.46 14.49
N LEU A 221 11.25 -9.05 13.32
CA LEU A 221 11.88 -9.36 12.05
C LEU A 221 13.27 -8.71 11.94
N MET A 222 13.40 -7.43 12.30
CA MET A 222 14.69 -6.72 12.26
C MET A 222 15.71 -7.37 13.20
N ARG A 223 15.28 -7.86 14.36
CA ARG A 223 16.16 -8.60 15.29
C ARG A 223 16.66 -9.92 14.68
N LYS A 224 15.81 -10.64 13.93
CA LYS A 224 16.17 -11.91 13.26
C LYS A 224 17.11 -11.72 12.08
N LEU A 225 16.94 -10.63 11.33
CA LEU A 225 17.80 -10.30 10.19
C LEU A 225 19.23 -9.86 10.62
N GLY A 226 19.43 -9.64 11.90
CA GLY A 226 20.71 -9.28 12.48
C GLY A 226 21.00 -7.78 12.43
N ARG A 227 22.10 -7.38 13.11
CA ARG A 227 22.55 -5.98 13.13
C ARG A 227 23.13 -5.61 11.76
N LYS A 228 22.84 -4.42 11.29
CA LYS A 228 23.52 -3.83 10.12
C LYS A 228 25.03 -3.87 10.39
N GLN A 229 25.80 -4.52 9.52
CA GLN A 229 27.24 -4.51 9.59
C GLN A 229 27.76 -3.39 8.70
N LEU A 230 28.57 -2.49 9.26
CA LEU A 230 29.32 -1.51 8.52
C LEU A 230 30.72 -2.08 8.27
N THR A 231 31.03 -2.41 7.01
CA THR A 231 32.37 -2.82 6.60
C THR A 231 33.11 -1.62 6.06
N LEU A 232 34.13 -1.17 6.76
CA LEU A 232 35.02 -0.08 6.31
C LEU A 232 36.27 -0.72 5.66
N GLN A 233 36.51 -0.38 4.39
CA GLN A 233 37.78 -0.67 3.74
C GLN A 233 38.71 0.52 3.98
N LEU A 234 39.75 0.28 4.76
CA LEU A 234 40.77 1.31 5.07
C LEU A 234 41.92 1.21 4.07
N HIS A 235 42.40 2.36 3.59
CA HIS A 235 43.58 2.41 2.72
C HIS A 235 44.88 2.00 3.44
N HIS A 236 44.92 2.15 4.79
CA HIS A 236 46.02 1.73 5.63
C HIS A 236 45.51 0.85 6.79
N LYS A 237 46.30 -0.16 7.17
CA LYS A 237 45.98 -1.00 8.35
C LYS A 237 45.98 -0.13 9.60
N LEU A 238 44.88 -0.20 10.36
CA LEU A 238 44.87 0.28 11.74
C LEU A 238 45.71 -0.66 12.60
N GLN A 239 46.58 -0.11 13.45
CA GLN A 239 47.34 -0.89 14.42
C GLN A 239 46.49 -1.27 15.63
N ASP A 240 45.49 -0.44 15.97
CA ASP A 240 44.53 -0.70 17.04
C ASP A 240 43.13 -0.18 16.65
N ILE A 241 42.09 -0.82 17.14
CA ILE A 241 40.71 -0.36 17.01
C ILE A 241 40.47 0.64 18.17
N PRO A 242 40.12 1.92 17.89
CA PRO A 242 39.80 2.88 18.96
C PRO A 242 38.68 2.34 19.85
N ALA A 243 38.86 2.41 21.17
CA ALA A 243 37.83 2.11 22.11
C ALA A 243 36.65 3.05 21.93
N ALA A 244 35.39 2.56 21.94
CA ALA A 244 34.17 3.34 21.78
C ALA A 244 33.88 4.19 23.03
#